data_ccc3f2f0e0abc4f37cdcb44f499ebc1d
#
_entry.id   ccc3f2f0e0abc4f37cdcb44f499ebc1d
#
_cell.length_a   1.000
_cell.length_b   1.000
_cell.length_c   1.000
_cell.angle_alpha   90.00
_cell.angle_beta   90.00
_cell.angle_gamma   90.00
#
_symmetry.space_group_name_H-M   'P 1'
#
loop_
_entity.id
_entity.type
_entity.pdbx_description
1 polymer ?
#
loop_
_entity_poly.entity_id
_entity_poly.type
_entity_poly.pdbx_seq_one_letter_code
_entity_poly.pdbx_strand_id
1 'polypeptide(L)'
;MNNSVITYLSEIGWREFSYSLLYYSEDLSNKPINPKFKKFPWRNSKKDFTIWTKGETGIPLVDAAMKQIYEEGWMHNRLRMVVGSFLVKNLLLNWTLGENYFHKSLLDYDEASNAAGWQWIAGCGADASPYFRVFNPVLQSEKFDPQAHFILKYIPQLKIFNSTKTIFEPYLDENLLKNLIKDKKYFNPIVDLKDSRNRALEAYQQTKS
;
A
#
# COMPACT_ATOMS: atom_id res chain seq x y z
N MET A 1 19.55 24.96 11.11
CA MET A 1 18.09 24.78 11.02
C MET A 1 17.77 23.41 11.59
N ASN A 2 16.73 23.26 12.43
CA ASN A 2 16.36 21.97 13.02
C ASN A 2 15.85 21.03 11.91
N ASN A 3 16.25 19.75 11.94
CA ASN A 3 15.83 18.74 10.94
C ASN A 3 14.30 18.66 10.76
N SER A 4 13.54 18.85 11.85
CA SER A 4 12.07 18.87 11.79
C SER A 4 11.52 20.03 10.96
N VAL A 5 12.16 21.21 11.02
CA VAL A 5 11.77 22.38 10.20
C VAL A 5 12.06 22.14 8.73
N ILE A 6 13.22 21.56 8.42
CA ILE A 6 13.59 21.21 7.04
C ILE A 6 12.59 20.20 6.46
N THR A 7 12.25 19.17 7.23
CA THR A 7 11.24 18.17 6.81
C THR A 7 9.89 18.84 6.55
N TYR A 8 9.41 19.69 7.45
CA TYR A 8 8.15 20.40 7.28
C TYR A 8 8.12 21.27 6.01
N LEU A 9 9.19 22.05 5.77
CA LEU A 9 9.32 22.86 4.56
C LEU A 9 9.38 22.02 3.29
N SER A 10 10.01 20.83 3.35
CA SER A 10 10.02 19.88 2.24
C SER A 10 8.62 19.34 1.93
N GLU A 11 7.79 19.07 2.95
CA GLU A 11 6.41 18.63 2.73
C GLU A 11 5.55 19.72 2.07
N ILE A 12 5.77 20.99 2.41
CA ILE A 12 5.14 22.13 1.71
C ILE A 12 5.59 22.15 0.24
N GLY A 13 6.89 21.98 -0.01
CA GLY A 13 7.44 21.90 -1.38
C GLY A 13 6.83 20.77 -2.19
N TRP A 14 6.68 19.59 -1.60
CA TRP A 14 6.02 18.44 -2.26
C TRP A 14 4.55 18.71 -2.59
N ARG A 15 3.85 19.41 -1.71
CA ARG A 15 2.47 19.82 -1.97
C ARG A 15 2.39 20.75 -3.18
N GLU A 16 3.20 21.81 -3.22
CA GLU A 16 3.24 22.76 -4.36
C GLU A 16 3.64 22.06 -5.66
N PHE A 17 4.60 21.13 -5.60
CA PHE A 17 4.96 20.30 -6.75
C PHE A 17 3.77 19.48 -7.25
N SER A 18 3.02 18.85 -6.35
CA SER A 18 1.82 18.06 -6.70
C SER A 18 0.73 18.92 -7.36
N TYR A 19 0.50 20.14 -6.86
CA TYR A 19 -0.42 21.09 -7.46
C TYR A 19 0.05 21.55 -8.84
N SER A 20 1.36 21.75 -9.05
CA SER A 20 1.91 22.05 -10.36
C SER A 20 1.67 20.89 -11.34
N LEU A 21 1.86 19.64 -10.90
CA LEU A 21 1.54 18.48 -11.74
C LEU A 21 0.06 18.42 -12.11
N LEU A 22 -0.83 18.67 -11.15
CA LEU A 22 -2.28 18.69 -11.42
C LEU A 22 -2.65 19.79 -12.42
N TYR A 23 -2.08 20.99 -12.27
CA TYR A 23 -2.37 22.13 -13.14
C TYR A 23 -1.94 21.89 -14.60
N TYR A 24 -0.77 21.28 -14.81
CA TYR A 24 -0.23 21.02 -16.16
C TYR A 24 -0.65 19.66 -16.76
N SER A 25 -1.36 18.82 -16.03
CA SER A 25 -1.82 17.51 -16.50
C SER A 25 -3.30 17.56 -16.85
N GLU A 26 -3.69 17.01 -17.99
CA GLU A 26 -5.13 16.93 -18.36
C GLU A 26 -5.95 16.08 -17.41
N ASP A 27 -5.35 15.03 -16.83
CA ASP A 27 -6.07 14.03 -16.04
C ASP A 27 -5.08 13.23 -15.17
N LEU A 28 -4.55 13.89 -14.14
CA LEU A 28 -3.51 13.34 -13.28
C LEU A 28 -4.01 12.10 -12.53
N SER A 29 -5.30 12.04 -12.19
CA SER A 29 -5.89 10.96 -11.38
C SER A 29 -6.13 9.67 -12.18
N ASN A 30 -6.14 9.72 -13.52
CA ASN A 30 -6.43 8.54 -14.34
C ASN A 30 -5.37 8.24 -15.41
N LYS A 31 -4.57 9.23 -15.81
CA LYS A 31 -3.55 9.05 -16.86
C LYS A 31 -2.14 9.05 -16.25
N PRO A 32 -1.31 8.02 -16.51
CA PRO A 32 0.07 8.02 -16.04
C PRO A 32 0.89 9.09 -16.77
N ILE A 33 1.71 9.86 -16.02
CA ILE A 33 2.63 10.84 -16.60
C ILE A 33 3.63 10.13 -17.52
N ASN A 34 4.20 8.99 -17.06
CA ASN A 34 5.08 8.19 -17.91
C ASN A 34 4.24 7.34 -18.89
N PRO A 35 4.30 7.63 -20.22
CA PRO A 35 3.44 6.97 -21.20
C PRO A 35 3.69 5.47 -21.35
N LYS A 36 4.83 4.95 -20.92
CA LYS A 36 5.13 3.51 -20.91
C LYS A 36 4.14 2.70 -20.07
N PHE A 37 3.58 3.33 -19.05
CA PHE A 37 2.59 2.68 -18.16
C PHE A 37 1.18 2.63 -18.75
N LYS A 38 0.89 3.24 -19.88
CA LYS A 38 -0.40 3.10 -20.58
C LYS A 38 -0.68 1.65 -21.00
N LYS A 39 0.37 0.90 -21.31
CA LYS A 39 0.29 -0.51 -21.74
C LYS A 39 0.82 -1.48 -20.66
N PHE A 40 1.00 -1.01 -19.42
CA PHE A 40 1.47 -1.86 -18.35
C PHE A 40 0.47 -3.02 -18.11
N PRO A 41 0.93 -4.29 -17.97
CA PRO A 41 0.07 -5.46 -17.88
C PRO A 41 -0.57 -5.62 -16.50
N TRP A 42 -1.43 -4.65 -16.11
CA TRP A 42 -2.20 -4.73 -14.88
C TRP A 42 -3.12 -5.95 -14.88
N ARG A 43 -3.18 -6.64 -13.76
CA ARG A 43 -4.18 -7.69 -13.55
C ARG A 43 -5.56 -7.05 -13.36
N ASN A 44 -6.60 -7.77 -13.80
CA ASN A 44 -7.98 -7.40 -13.53
C ASN A 44 -8.61 -8.41 -12.56
N SER A 45 -8.59 -8.10 -11.26
CA SER A 45 -9.16 -8.94 -10.20
C SER A 45 -10.00 -8.12 -9.24
N LYS A 46 -11.30 -8.06 -9.49
CA LYS A 46 -12.28 -7.45 -8.57
C LYS A 46 -12.24 -8.12 -7.19
N LYS A 47 -12.00 -9.44 -7.15
CA LYS A 47 -11.89 -10.21 -5.92
C LYS A 47 -10.72 -9.71 -5.06
N ASP A 48 -9.50 -9.64 -5.62
CA ASP A 48 -8.31 -9.22 -4.88
C ASP A 48 -8.43 -7.76 -4.43
N PHE A 49 -9.00 -6.90 -5.27
CA PHE A 49 -9.29 -5.52 -4.89
C PHE A 49 -10.26 -5.43 -3.71
N THR A 50 -11.36 -6.21 -3.73
CA THR A 50 -12.33 -6.24 -2.63
C THR A 50 -11.68 -6.75 -1.33
N ILE A 51 -10.84 -7.78 -1.40
CA ILE A 51 -10.09 -8.30 -0.25
C ILE A 51 -9.15 -7.21 0.31
N TRP A 52 -8.44 -6.49 -0.56
CA TRP A 52 -7.56 -5.40 -0.15
C TRP A 52 -8.33 -4.26 0.54
N THR A 53 -9.44 -3.80 -0.05
CA THR A 53 -10.26 -2.71 0.54
C THR A 53 -10.85 -3.05 1.90
N LYS A 54 -11.09 -4.34 2.18
CA LYS A 54 -11.62 -4.82 3.46
C LYS A 54 -10.56 -5.09 4.53
N GLY A 55 -9.26 -5.06 4.16
CA GLY A 55 -8.19 -5.46 5.07
C GLY A 55 -8.27 -6.95 5.44
N GLU A 56 -8.45 -7.80 4.42
CA GLU A 56 -8.59 -9.26 4.52
C GLU A 56 -7.50 -9.99 3.73
N THR A 57 -6.36 -9.33 3.49
CA THR A 57 -5.28 -9.86 2.64
C THR A 57 -4.48 -10.98 3.29
N GLY A 58 -4.59 -11.16 4.60
CA GLY A 58 -3.74 -12.05 5.39
C GLY A 58 -2.33 -11.51 5.61
N ILE A 59 -2.09 -10.24 5.31
CA ILE A 59 -0.84 -9.52 5.55
C ILE A 59 -1.11 -8.46 6.64
N PRO A 60 -0.71 -8.69 7.91
CA PRO A 60 -1.20 -7.95 9.06
C PRO A 60 -1.05 -6.42 8.97
N LEU A 61 0.10 -5.91 8.52
CA LEU A 61 0.30 -4.46 8.41
C LEU A 61 -0.61 -3.83 7.34
N VAL A 62 -0.82 -4.52 6.21
CA VAL A 62 -1.73 -4.06 5.15
C VAL A 62 -3.16 -4.06 5.66
N ASP A 63 -3.56 -5.15 6.32
CA ASP A 63 -4.93 -5.31 6.82
C ASP A 63 -5.25 -4.30 7.92
N ALA A 64 -4.32 -4.08 8.87
CA ALA A 64 -4.47 -3.07 9.92
C ALA A 64 -4.60 -1.65 9.34
N ALA A 65 -3.79 -1.32 8.33
CA ALA A 65 -3.86 -0.01 7.69
C ALA A 65 -5.17 0.20 6.91
N MET A 66 -5.67 -0.84 6.21
CA MET A 66 -6.95 -0.77 5.51
C MET A 66 -8.15 -0.71 6.46
N LYS A 67 -8.06 -1.32 7.64
CA LYS A 67 -9.06 -1.15 8.70
C LYS A 67 -9.01 0.26 9.30
N GLN A 68 -7.81 0.81 9.51
CA GLN A 68 -7.67 2.20 9.98
C GLN A 68 -8.36 3.19 9.05
N ILE A 69 -8.11 3.13 7.73
CA ILE A 69 -8.77 4.07 6.80
C ILE A 69 -10.28 3.92 6.79
N TYR A 70 -10.79 2.69 6.95
CA TYR A 70 -12.23 2.43 7.04
C TYR A 70 -12.85 3.00 8.32
N GLU A 71 -12.18 2.85 9.46
CA GLU A 71 -12.68 3.25 10.78
C GLU A 71 -12.49 4.76 11.05
N GLU A 72 -11.33 5.31 10.64
CA GLU A 72 -10.90 6.66 11.01
C GLU A 72 -10.96 7.67 9.84
N GLY A 73 -11.11 7.21 8.60
CA GLY A 73 -11.00 8.07 7.41
C GLY A 73 -9.61 8.69 7.24
N TRP A 74 -8.60 8.15 7.92
CA TRP A 74 -7.23 8.66 7.91
C TRP A 74 -6.21 7.52 7.93
N MET A 75 -5.04 7.78 7.35
CA MET A 75 -3.94 6.82 7.34
C MET A 75 -2.60 7.57 7.31
N HIS A 76 -1.67 7.19 8.19
CA HIS A 76 -0.32 7.74 8.20
C HIS A 76 0.37 7.56 6.84
N ASN A 77 1.13 8.58 6.38
CA ASN A 77 1.79 8.58 5.06
C ASN A 77 2.57 7.29 4.77
N ARG A 78 3.34 6.78 5.73
CA ARG A 78 4.08 5.52 5.55
C ARG A 78 3.19 4.34 5.22
N LEU A 79 2.05 4.25 5.85
CA LEU A 79 1.08 3.17 5.59
C LEU A 79 0.46 3.32 4.21
N ARG A 80 0.16 4.55 3.76
CA ARG A 80 -0.30 4.82 2.37
C ARG A 80 0.69 4.26 1.35
N MET A 81 2.00 4.44 1.60
CA MET A 81 3.06 3.88 0.73
C MET A 81 3.07 2.34 0.76
N VAL A 82 2.91 1.72 1.93
CA VAL A 82 2.91 0.25 2.07
C VAL A 82 1.70 -0.37 1.38
N VAL A 83 0.49 0.09 1.69
CA VAL A 83 -0.74 -0.47 1.10
C VAL A 83 -0.85 -0.18 -0.39
N GLY A 84 -0.36 0.99 -0.83
CA GLY A 84 -0.28 1.34 -2.24
C GLY A 84 0.72 0.44 -2.98
N SER A 85 1.92 0.25 -2.44
CA SER A 85 2.91 -0.70 -3.00
C SER A 85 2.35 -2.12 -3.06
N PHE A 86 1.63 -2.55 -2.04
CA PHE A 86 1.01 -3.88 -2.03
C PHE A 86 -0.02 -4.03 -3.15
N LEU A 87 -0.91 -3.04 -3.31
CA LEU A 87 -1.90 -3.04 -4.39
C LEU A 87 -1.25 -3.11 -5.77
N VAL A 88 -0.32 -2.19 -6.07
CA VAL A 88 0.20 -2.03 -7.43
C VAL A 88 1.29 -3.03 -7.79
N LYS A 89 2.03 -3.56 -6.81
CA LYS A 89 3.18 -4.45 -7.05
C LYS A 89 2.89 -5.89 -6.63
N ASN A 90 2.43 -6.13 -5.40
CA ASN A 90 2.14 -7.49 -4.97
C ASN A 90 0.85 -8.04 -5.62
N LEU A 91 -0.22 -7.25 -5.70
CA LEU A 91 -1.45 -7.65 -6.38
C LEU A 91 -1.42 -7.35 -7.89
N LEU A 92 -0.50 -6.50 -8.35
CA LEU A 92 -0.38 -6.06 -9.74
C LEU A 92 -1.69 -5.43 -10.28
N LEU A 93 -2.44 -4.75 -9.42
CA LEU A 93 -3.67 -4.06 -9.77
C LEU A 93 -3.38 -2.61 -10.16
N ASN A 94 -4.22 -2.05 -11.05
CA ASN A 94 -4.04 -0.68 -11.53
C ASN A 94 -4.11 0.32 -10.37
N TRP A 95 -3.17 1.24 -10.31
CA TRP A 95 -3.06 2.28 -9.30
C TRP A 95 -4.30 3.19 -9.22
N THR A 96 -5.00 3.40 -10.35
CA THR A 96 -6.23 4.19 -10.38
C THR A 96 -7.36 3.63 -9.51
N LEU A 97 -7.36 2.31 -9.26
CA LEU A 97 -8.30 1.69 -8.33
C LEU A 97 -8.06 2.14 -6.89
N GLY A 98 -6.78 2.21 -6.50
CA GLY A 98 -6.39 2.66 -5.17
C GLY A 98 -6.56 4.17 -5.00
N GLU A 99 -6.23 4.95 -6.03
CA GLU A 99 -6.47 6.40 -6.08
C GLU A 99 -7.94 6.70 -5.80
N ASN A 100 -8.84 6.08 -6.56
CA ASN A 100 -10.28 6.29 -6.42
C ASN A 100 -10.83 5.79 -5.06
N TYR A 101 -10.25 4.72 -4.51
CA TYR A 101 -10.62 4.24 -3.17
C TYR A 101 -10.21 5.26 -2.09
N PHE A 102 -9.01 5.83 -2.17
CA PHE A 102 -8.54 6.86 -1.24
C PHE A 102 -9.35 8.15 -1.35
N HIS A 103 -9.69 8.57 -2.58
CA HIS A 103 -10.60 9.69 -2.83
C HIS A 103 -11.90 9.56 -2.02
N LYS A 104 -12.48 8.36 -1.98
CA LYS A 104 -13.77 8.11 -1.32
C LYS A 104 -13.66 7.88 0.19
N SER A 105 -12.47 7.55 0.68
CA SER A 105 -12.28 7.06 2.05
C SER A 105 -11.53 8.04 2.95
N LEU A 106 -10.67 8.91 2.39
CA LEU A 106 -9.85 9.83 3.18
C LEU A 106 -10.60 11.13 3.46
N LEU A 107 -10.67 11.52 4.74
CA LEU A 107 -11.18 12.82 5.18
C LEU A 107 -10.23 13.97 4.82
N ASP A 108 -8.93 13.68 4.77
CA ASP A 108 -7.88 14.61 4.36
C ASP A 108 -7.54 14.50 2.86
N TYR A 109 -8.49 14.04 2.04
CA TYR A 109 -8.27 13.92 0.60
C TYR A 109 -7.91 15.26 -0.03
N ASP A 110 -6.83 15.23 -0.79
CA ASP A 110 -6.40 16.30 -1.69
C ASP A 110 -6.03 15.67 -3.04
N GLU A 111 -6.67 16.13 -4.10
CA GLU A 111 -6.56 15.51 -5.43
C GLU A 111 -5.12 15.51 -5.94
N ALA A 112 -4.43 16.63 -5.81
CA ALA A 112 -3.06 16.77 -6.29
C ALA A 112 -2.11 15.80 -5.56
N SER A 113 -2.17 15.81 -4.22
CA SER A 113 -1.30 14.97 -3.38
C SER A 113 -1.63 13.49 -3.51
N ASN A 114 -2.92 13.14 -3.61
CA ASN A 114 -3.35 11.75 -3.76
C ASN A 114 -2.91 11.18 -5.11
N ALA A 115 -3.24 11.86 -6.22
CA ALA A 115 -2.87 11.42 -7.56
C ALA A 115 -1.34 11.35 -7.75
N ALA A 116 -0.60 12.36 -7.31
CA ALA A 116 0.87 12.36 -7.36
C ALA A 116 1.46 11.22 -6.51
N GLY A 117 0.93 10.99 -5.30
CA GLY A 117 1.35 9.90 -4.41
C GLY A 117 1.12 8.51 -5.01
N TRP A 118 -0.04 8.27 -5.61
CA TRP A 118 -0.35 7.01 -6.28
C TRP A 118 0.54 6.78 -7.52
N GLN A 119 0.79 7.81 -8.32
CA GLN A 119 1.70 7.72 -9.45
C GLN A 119 3.16 7.52 -9.00
N TRP A 120 3.57 8.15 -7.87
CA TRP A 120 4.87 7.93 -7.28
C TRP A 120 5.07 6.45 -6.89
N ILE A 121 4.12 5.86 -6.17
CA ILE A 121 4.22 4.46 -5.71
C ILE A 121 4.11 3.46 -6.87
N ALA A 122 3.32 3.78 -7.89
CA ALA A 122 3.19 2.97 -9.10
C ALA A 122 4.44 3.02 -9.99
N GLY A 123 5.28 4.03 -9.83
CA GLY A 123 6.47 4.23 -10.65
C GLY A 123 6.19 4.92 -11.99
N CYS A 124 5.03 5.55 -12.16
CA CYS A 124 4.59 6.20 -13.40
C CYS A 124 4.47 7.72 -13.32
N GLY A 125 4.79 8.33 -12.18
CA GLY A 125 4.78 9.78 -11.97
C GLY A 125 6.01 10.51 -12.49
N ALA A 126 6.04 11.83 -12.33
CA ALA A 126 7.15 12.70 -12.76
C ALA A 126 8.43 12.44 -11.94
N ASP A 127 8.31 12.31 -10.61
CA ASP A 127 9.40 11.94 -9.68
C ASP A 127 9.09 10.56 -9.07
N ALA A 128 8.91 9.58 -9.94
CA ALA A 128 8.43 8.28 -9.53
C ALA A 128 9.45 7.50 -8.69
N SER A 129 8.97 6.82 -7.65
CA SER A 129 9.77 5.82 -6.95
C SER A 129 10.30 4.78 -7.94
N PRO A 130 11.58 4.39 -7.86
CA PRO A 130 12.10 3.31 -8.69
C PRO A 130 11.20 2.08 -8.60
N TYR A 131 10.78 1.54 -9.73
CA TYR A 131 9.78 0.46 -9.74
C TYR A 131 10.21 -0.78 -8.96
N PHE A 132 11.49 -1.08 -8.91
CA PHE A 132 12.04 -2.19 -8.13
C PHE A 132 11.92 -2.01 -6.60
N ARG A 133 11.63 -0.80 -6.12
CA ARG A 133 11.37 -0.55 -4.70
C ARG A 133 9.96 -1.05 -4.35
N VAL A 134 9.90 -2.31 -3.92
CA VAL A 134 8.70 -2.93 -3.37
C VAL A 134 8.78 -2.86 -1.85
N PHE A 135 7.79 -2.23 -1.20
CA PHE A 135 7.75 -2.17 0.26
C PHE A 135 7.33 -3.54 0.80
N ASN A 136 8.24 -4.20 1.51
CA ASN A 136 7.92 -5.46 2.19
C ASN A 136 7.17 -5.15 3.50
N PRO A 137 5.89 -5.54 3.65
CA PRO A 137 5.10 -5.21 4.84
C PRO A 137 5.69 -5.75 6.15
N VAL A 138 6.33 -6.92 6.12
CA VAL A 138 6.95 -7.54 7.30
C VAL A 138 8.12 -6.68 7.79
N LEU A 139 9.07 -6.35 6.90
CA LEU A 139 10.21 -5.48 7.23
C LEU A 139 9.76 -4.07 7.66
N GLN A 140 8.63 -3.57 7.13
CA GLN A 140 8.06 -2.29 7.58
C GLN A 140 7.47 -2.41 8.98
N SER A 141 6.83 -3.54 9.33
CA SER A 141 6.35 -3.82 10.68
C SER A 141 7.50 -3.88 11.68
N GLU A 142 8.54 -4.66 11.39
CA GLU A 142 9.73 -4.79 12.24
C GLU A 142 10.38 -3.44 12.55
N LYS A 143 10.43 -2.55 11.55
CA LYS A 143 11.09 -1.25 11.66
C LYS A 143 10.26 -0.19 12.38
N PHE A 144 8.94 -0.13 12.15
CA PHE A 144 8.09 0.98 12.54
C PHE A 144 7.00 0.64 13.56
N ASP A 145 6.74 -0.66 13.77
CA ASP A 145 5.82 -1.19 14.78
C ASP A 145 6.42 -2.43 15.47
N PRO A 146 7.67 -2.34 16.01
CA PRO A 146 8.41 -3.51 16.48
C PRO A 146 7.72 -4.27 17.62
N GLN A 147 6.79 -3.64 18.34
CA GLN A 147 5.95 -4.26 19.37
C GLN A 147 4.57 -4.66 18.87
N ALA A 148 4.29 -4.51 17.55
CA ALA A 148 2.99 -4.81 16.94
C ALA A 148 1.79 -4.04 17.54
N HIS A 149 2.03 -2.87 18.17
CA HIS A 149 0.96 -2.11 18.81
C HIS A 149 -0.07 -1.61 17.82
N PHE A 150 0.38 -1.11 16.66
CA PHE A 150 -0.51 -0.65 15.60
C PHE A 150 -1.32 -1.81 15.02
N ILE A 151 -0.66 -2.92 14.68
CA ILE A 151 -1.33 -4.10 14.13
C ILE A 151 -2.38 -4.62 15.12
N LEU A 152 -2.01 -4.76 16.38
CA LEU A 152 -2.90 -5.31 17.42
C LEU A 152 -4.04 -4.37 17.81
N LYS A 153 -3.92 -3.05 17.53
CA LYS A 153 -5.02 -2.10 17.70
C LYS A 153 -6.18 -2.44 16.76
N TYR A 154 -5.89 -2.70 15.48
CA TYR A 154 -6.92 -2.94 14.44
C TYR A 154 -7.22 -4.43 14.21
N ILE A 155 -6.33 -5.33 14.64
CA ILE A 155 -6.49 -6.79 14.49
C ILE A 155 -6.18 -7.46 15.85
N PRO A 156 -7.01 -7.23 16.89
CA PRO A 156 -6.75 -7.73 18.25
C PRO A 156 -6.74 -9.24 18.35
N GLN A 157 -7.35 -9.97 17.42
CA GLN A 157 -7.36 -11.41 17.37
C GLN A 157 -5.96 -12.02 17.15
N LEU A 158 -5.00 -11.25 16.63
CA LEU A 158 -3.61 -11.70 16.48
C LEU A 158 -2.83 -11.74 17.82
N LYS A 159 -3.42 -11.26 18.92
CA LYS A 159 -2.82 -11.40 20.28
C LYS A 159 -2.61 -12.84 20.72
N ILE A 160 -3.25 -13.79 20.06
CA ILE A 160 -3.05 -15.23 20.34
C ILE A 160 -1.62 -15.69 20.01
N PHE A 161 -0.92 -14.98 19.10
CA PHE A 161 0.46 -15.30 18.75
C PHE A 161 1.43 -14.82 19.83
N ASN A 162 2.40 -15.66 20.22
CA ASN A 162 3.30 -15.42 21.34
C ASN A 162 4.52 -14.55 21.02
N SER A 163 4.72 -14.17 19.75
CA SER A 163 5.85 -13.35 19.32
C SER A 163 5.45 -12.34 18.28
N THR A 164 6.14 -11.19 18.22
CA THR A 164 5.92 -10.19 17.17
C THR A 164 6.21 -10.77 15.78
N LYS A 165 7.18 -11.68 15.66
CA LYS A 165 7.47 -12.37 14.41
C LYS A 165 6.25 -13.12 13.87
N THR A 166 5.57 -13.89 14.71
CA THR A 166 4.34 -14.62 14.32
C THR A 166 3.12 -13.71 14.19
N ILE A 167 3.12 -12.54 14.83
CA ILE A 167 2.10 -11.51 14.59
C ILE A 167 2.29 -10.90 13.19
N PHE A 168 3.53 -10.63 12.77
CA PHE A 168 3.82 -10.07 11.45
C PHE A 168 3.65 -11.08 10.32
N GLU A 169 3.91 -12.35 10.61
CA GLU A 169 3.87 -13.48 9.69
C GLU A 169 3.07 -14.66 10.28
N PRO A 170 1.73 -14.55 10.40
CA PRO A 170 0.89 -15.56 11.07
C PRO A 170 1.01 -16.96 10.46
N TYR A 171 1.39 -17.08 9.20
CA TYR A 171 1.60 -18.36 8.52
C TYR A 171 2.79 -19.17 9.06
N LEU A 172 3.68 -18.57 9.85
CA LEU A 172 4.76 -19.28 10.55
C LEU A 172 4.24 -20.18 11.68
N ASP A 173 3.02 -19.93 12.18
CA ASP A 173 2.31 -20.82 13.09
C ASP A 173 1.00 -21.28 12.43
N GLU A 174 1.13 -22.29 11.57
CA GLU A 174 0.00 -22.80 10.80
C GLU A 174 -1.16 -23.28 11.66
N ASN A 175 -0.90 -23.83 12.84
CA ASN A 175 -1.96 -24.39 13.70
C ASN A 175 -2.81 -23.27 14.29
N LEU A 176 -2.19 -22.22 14.84
CA LEU A 176 -2.91 -21.06 15.34
C LEU A 176 -3.62 -20.31 14.19
N LEU A 177 -2.97 -20.15 13.05
CA LEU A 177 -3.59 -19.50 11.90
C LEU A 177 -4.81 -20.30 11.40
N LYS A 178 -4.73 -21.62 11.27
CA LYS A 178 -5.86 -22.48 10.88
C LYS A 178 -7.06 -22.33 11.81
N ASN A 179 -6.82 -22.21 13.12
CA ASN A 179 -7.89 -21.98 14.10
C ASN A 179 -8.55 -20.62 13.88
N LEU A 180 -7.77 -19.54 13.70
CA LEU A 180 -8.33 -18.21 13.42
C LEU A 180 -9.13 -18.17 12.12
N ILE A 181 -8.69 -18.88 11.06
CA ILE A 181 -9.41 -18.98 9.79
C ILE A 181 -10.71 -19.76 9.96
N LYS A 182 -10.66 -20.91 10.66
CA LYS A 182 -11.85 -21.72 10.95
C LYS A 182 -12.92 -20.91 11.69
N ASP A 183 -12.49 -20.09 12.63
CA ASP A 183 -13.36 -19.18 13.39
C ASP A 183 -13.74 -17.91 12.63
N LYS A 184 -13.31 -17.75 11.37
CA LYS A 184 -13.49 -16.55 10.53
C LYS A 184 -12.95 -15.26 11.19
N LYS A 185 -11.92 -15.39 12.01
CA LYS A 185 -11.30 -14.26 12.71
C LYS A 185 -10.11 -13.66 11.98
N TYR A 186 -9.48 -14.43 11.09
CA TYR A 186 -8.39 -13.97 10.25
C TYR A 186 -8.32 -14.74 8.92
N PHE A 187 -7.33 -14.44 8.05
CA PHE A 187 -7.27 -14.88 6.65
C PHE A 187 -5.90 -15.46 6.29
N ASN A 188 -5.87 -16.35 5.30
CA ASN A 188 -4.62 -16.75 4.66
C ASN A 188 -4.06 -15.59 3.81
N PRO A 189 -2.73 -15.45 3.69
CA PRO A 189 -2.12 -14.55 2.74
C PRO A 189 -2.62 -14.84 1.30
N ILE A 190 -3.14 -13.81 0.64
CA ILE A 190 -3.66 -13.94 -0.75
C ILE A 190 -2.54 -14.01 -1.80
N VAL A 191 -1.31 -13.68 -1.42
CA VAL A 191 -0.10 -13.78 -2.25
C VAL A 191 1.10 -14.16 -1.39
N ASP A 192 2.05 -14.88 -1.96
CA ASP A 192 3.41 -14.94 -1.46
C ASP A 192 4.14 -13.63 -1.78
N LEU A 193 4.80 -13.01 -0.77
CA LEU A 193 5.44 -11.70 -0.93
C LEU A 193 6.66 -11.74 -1.86
N LYS A 194 7.41 -12.85 -1.86
CA LYS A 194 8.61 -13.01 -2.71
C LYS A 194 8.19 -13.26 -4.16
N ASP A 195 7.28 -14.18 -4.39
CA ASP A 195 6.81 -14.54 -5.73
C ASP A 195 6.06 -13.39 -6.38
N SER A 196 5.21 -12.70 -5.63
CA SER A 196 4.48 -11.53 -6.13
C SER A 196 5.41 -10.36 -6.46
N ARG A 197 6.51 -10.17 -5.68
CA ARG A 197 7.55 -9.20 -6.02
C ARG A 197 8.25 -9.55 -7.34
N ASN A 198 8.63 -10.80 -7.53
CA ASN A 198 9.29 -11.25 -8.76
C ASN A 198 8.40 -11.04 -9.97
N ARG A 199 7.12 -11.43 -9.88
CA ARG A 199 6.11 -11.17 -10.92
C ARG A 199 6.00 -9.68 -11.27
N ALA A 200 6.01 -8.79 -10.28
CA ALA A 200 5.96 -7.35 -10.52
C ALA A 200 7.18 -6.85 -11.30
N LEU A 201 8.38 -7.35 -10.97
CA LEU A 201 9.61 -6.99 -11.67
C LEU A 201 9.62 -7.49 -13.12
N GLU A 202 9.14 -8.70 -13.36
CA GLU A 202 8.98 -9.27 -14.71
C GLU A 202 8.00 -8.44 -15.55
N ALA A 203 6.82 -8.07 -14.99
CA ALA A 203 5.85 -7.23 -15.65
C ALA A 203 6.46 -5.85 -16.02
N TYR A 204 7.30 -5.29 -15.15
CA TYR A 204 7.98 -4.03 -15.45
C TYR A 204 9.05 -4.15 -16.54
N GLN A 205 9.76 -5.27 -16.61
CA GLN A 205 10.73 -5.50 -17.68
C GLN A 205 10.06 -5.51 -19.06
N GLN A 206 8.84 -6.05 -19.16
CA GLN A 206 8.07 -6.08 -20.40
C GLN A 206 7.71 -4.66 -20.91
N THR A 207 7.70 -3.64 -20.05
CA THR A 207 7.45 -2.25 -20.46
C THR A 207 8.69 -1.53 -21.01
N LYS A 208 9.88 -2.14 -20.90
CA LYS A 208 11.13 -1.56 -21.40
C LYS A 208 11.46 -1.99 -22.84
N SER A 209 10.85 -3.09 -23.26
CA SER A 209 10.89 -3.56 -24.66
C SER A 209 9.83 -2.83 -25.49
#